data_54dc71fd0eecd0a74c826a856deb2ccf
#
_entry.id   54dc71fd0eecd0a74c826a856deb2ccf
#
_cell.length_a   1.000
_cell.length_b   1.000
_cell.length_c   1.000
_cell.angle_alpha   90.00
_cell.angle_beta   90.00
_cell.angle_gamma   90.00
#
_symmetry.space_group_name_H-M   'P 1'
#
loop_
_entity.id
_entity.type
_entity.pdbx_description
1 polymer ?
#
loop_
_entity_poly.entity_id
_entity_poly.type
_entity_poly.pdbx_seq_one_letter_code
_entity_poly.pdbx_strand_id
1 'polypeptide(L)'
;MSDSDIKKAFRSKAREFHPDKNPDDPDAEARFKEVQEAYAILSNPDERKKYDMFGHDRPGGSPWGAGGFQGVNISIDDLFGGGFESIFSSLFGGGTRQRPSRGADLLIRHVVSFQDAFNGVDDELEIEVLNRCESCDGTGSQTPEGVRVCPTCDGRGRLTRIERIGPFQQQVTQDCRACGGDGRIIQNPCKTCAGEGRAEQPKKVKFSVPAGIDSGTRLRLSGHGESPRNQNGKPGNLYIEIEVEEHDWFERDGSDLLMALPVSYVDLVLGASIEIPHIDGSNLTVSINAGSKPGETVTIPNRGLPYPRGGRGRGAVMVLLKLAMPNKLSRSTKKQLKELKEDLVSGASVTDDIISEARDRRLS
;
A
#
# COMPACT_ATOMS: atom_id res chain seq x y z
N MET A 1 19.96 -31.95 18.99
CA MET A 1 19.35 -31.38 17.78
C MET A 1 19.33 -29.87 17.93
N SER A 2 19.85 -29.12 16.94
CA SER A 2 19.85 -27.65 17.02
C SER A 2 18.48 -27.07 16.65
N ASP A 3 18.21 -25.81 17.03
CA ASP A 3 16.96 -25.13 16.68
C ASP A 3 16.79 -24.99 15.17
N SER A 4 17.91 -24.90 14.44
CA SER A 4 17.91 -24.88 12.97
C SER A 4 17.47 -26.21 12.36
N ASP A 5 17.87 -27.34 12.99
CA ASP A 5 17.49 -28.68 12.55
C ASP A 5 16.00 -28.94 12.79
N ILE A 6 15.49 -28.48 13.94
CA ILE A 6 14.07 -28.60 14.28
C ILE A 6 13.21 -27.80 13.27
N LYS A 7 13.60 -26.57 12.93
CA LYS A 7 12.93 -25.76 11.91
C LYS A 7 12.98 -26.41 10.53
N LYS A 8 14.10 -27.01 10.15
CA LYS A 8 14.25 -27.69 8.85
C LYS A 8 13.38 -28.95 8.78
N ALA A 9 13.36 -29.74 9.82
CA ALA A 9 12.52 -30.94 9.91
C ALA A 9 11.03 -30.59 9.87
N PHE A 10 10.61 -29.56 10.61
CA PHE A 10 9.26 -29.06 10.57
C PHE A 10 8.84 -28.65 9.16
N ARG A 11 9.63 -27.82 8.47
CA ARG A 11 9.31 -27.39 7.11
C ARG A 11 9.16 -28.55 6.12
N SER A 12 10.00 -29.58 6.28
CA SER A 12 9.93 -30.79 5.45
C SER A 12 8.61 -31.54 5.68
N LYS A 13 8.29 -31.82 6.94
CA LYS A 13 7.11 -32.58 7.34
C LYS A 13 5.80 -31.82 7.11
N ALA A 14 5.79 -30.51 7.36
CA ALA A 14 4.63 -29.68 7.07
C ALA A 14 4.28 -29.61 5.57
N ARG A 15 5.29 -29.67 4.66
CA ARG A 15 5.07 -29.76 3.22
C ARG A 15 4.62 -31.16 2.78
N GLU A 16 5.11 -32.19 3.45
CA GLU A 16 4.79 -33.60 3.16
C GLU A 16 3.32 -33.89 3.50
N PHE A 17 2.84 -33.44 4.66
CA PHE A 17 1.50 -33.72 5.16
C PHE A 17 0.50 -32.56 4.97
N HIS A 18 0.81 -31.60 4.08
CA HIS A 18 -0.08 -30.48 3.83
C HIS A 18 -1.42 -30.93 3.25
N PRO A 19 -2.58 -30.51 3.81
CA PRO A 19 -3.88 -30.91 3.28
C PRO A 19 -4.11 -30.52 1.83
N ASP A 20 -3.63 -29.36 1.38
CA ASP A 20 -3.76 -28.96 -0.03
C ASP A 20 -2.94 -29.82 -1.00
N LYS A 21 -1.92 -30.53 -0.51
CA LYS A 21 -1.13 -31.45 -1.33
C LYS A 21 -1.60 -32.90 -1.26
N ASN A 22 -2.38 -33.21 -0.24
CA ASN A 22 -2.88 -34.54 0.02
C ASN A 22 -4.42 -34.50 0.25
N PRO A 23 -5.22 -33.99 -0.71
CA PRO A 23 -6.65 -33.82 -0.55
C PRO A 23 -7.41 -35.14 -0.36
N ASP A 24 -6.82 -36.24 -0.85
CA ASP A 24 -7.44 -37.59 -0.83
C ASP A 24 -6.95 -38.45 0.34
N ASP A 25 -6.04 -37.96 1.20
CA ASP A 25 -5.54 -38.68 2.38
C ASP A 25 -6.29 -38.23 3.65
N PRO A 26 -7.21 -39.02 4.21
CA PRO A 26 -7.97 -38.68 5.41
C PRO A 26 -7.08 -38.50 6.66
N ASP A 27 -5.89 -39.10 6.65
CA ASP A 27 -4.94 -39.01 7.77
C ASP A 27 -3.97 -37.84 7.64
N ALA A 28 -3.93 -37.16 6.50
CA ALA A 28 -3.00 -36.03 6.26
C ALA A 28 -3.22 -34.91 7.27
N GLU A 29 -4.46 -34.56 7.57
CA GLU A 29 -4.81 -33.53 8.55
C GLU A 29 -4.37 -33.90 9.97
N ALA A 30 -4.55 -35.15 10.36
CA ALA A 30 -4.14 -35.64 11.67
C ALA A 30 -2.61 -35.61 11.82
N ARG A 31 -1.88 -36.10 10.81
CA ARG A 31 -0.40 -36.06 10.77
C ARG A 31 0.14 -34.64 10.73
N PHE A 32 -0.52 -33.74 10.02
CA PHE A 32 -0.14 -32.33 10.00
C PHE A 32 -0.29 -31.66 11.37
N LYS A 33 -1.37 -31.97 12.09
CA LYS A 33 -1.58 -31.51 13.48
C LYS A 33 -0.50 -32.04 14.44
N GLU A 34 -0.13 -33.32 14.34
CA GLU A 34 0.96 -33.89 15.13
C GLU A 34 2.31 -33.20 14.86
N VAL A 35 2.61 -32.87 13.59
CA VAL A 35 3.82 -32.15 13.22
C VAL A 35 3.82 -30.72 13.79
N GLN A 36 2.69 -30.04 13.80
CA GLN A 36 2.55 -28.72 14.42
C GLN A 36 2.72 -28.78 15.94
N GLU A 37 2.13 -29.77 16.60
CA GLU A 37 2.27 -29.99 18.04
C GLU A 37 3.73 -30.26 18.44
N ALA A 38 4.37 -31.17 17.75
CA ALA A 38 5.78 -31.48 17.97
C ALA A 38 6.69 -30.24 17.81
N TYR A 39 6.45 -29.42 16.79
CA TYR A 39 7.19 -28.19 16.58
C TYR A 39 6.93 -27.14 17.68
N ALA A 40 5.69 -27.01 18.12
CA ALA A 40 5.33 -26.10 19.19
C ALA A 40 6.07 -26.40 20.51
N ILE A 41 6.23 -27.69 20.84
CA ILE A 41 6.96 -28.12 22.02
C ILE A 41 8.47 -27.96 21.84
N LEU A 42 9.02 -28.42 20.71
CA LEU A 42 10.46 -28.49 20.50
C LEU A 42 11.12 -27.15 20.16
N SER A 43 10.36 -26.20 19.63
CA SER A 43 10.86 -24.86 19.29
C SER A 43 11.00 -23.93 20.47
N ASN A 44 10.36 -24.24 21.61
CA ASN A 44 10.46 -23.46 22.84
C ASN A 44 11.41 -24.17 23.81
N PRO A 45 12.53 -23.52 24.22
CA PRO A 45 13.50 -24.15 25.13
C PRO A 45 12.92 -24.61 26.48
N ASP A 46 11.94 -23.86 27.01
CA ASP A 46 11.34 -24.18 28.30
C ASP A 46 10.33 -25.33 28.18
N GLU A 47 9.56 -25.37 27.11
CA GLU A 47 8.62 -26.46 26.85
C GLU A 47 9.36 -27.75 26.48
N ARG A 48 10.46 -27.65 25.74
CA ARG A 48 11.33 -28.76 25.41
C ARG A 48 11.95 -29.39 26.68
N LYS A 49 12.44 -28.57 27.64
CA LYS A 49 12.93 -29.05 28.91
C LYS A 49 11.85 -29.79 29.71
N LYS A 50 10.65 -29.25 29.73
CA LYS A 50 9.52 -29.90 30.40
C LYS A 50 9.11 -31.21 29.71
N TYR A 51 9.16 -31.25 28.38
CA TYR A 51 8.90 -32.47 27.62
C TYR A 51 9.99 -33.53 27.84
N ASP A 52 11.26 -33.10 27.84
CA ASP A 52 12.42 -34.00 28.13
C ASP A 52 12.38 -34.57 29.56
N MET A 53 11.76 -33.85 30.53
CA MET A 53 11.63 -34.32 31.93
C MET A 53 10.40 -35.19 32.19
N PHE A 54 9.26 -34.90 31.57
CA PHE A 54 7.96 -35.50 31.89
C PHE A 54 7.31 -36.29 30.73
N GLY A 55 7.86 -36.23 29.53
CA GLY A 55 7.27 -36.88 28.34
C GLY A 55 5.86 -36.37 28.01
N HIS A 56 5.03 -37.30 27.56
CA HIS A 56 3.60 -37.02 27.29
C HIS A 56 2.73 -37.00 28.59
N ASP A 57 3.21 -37.58 29.69
CA ASP A 57 2.50 -37.73 30.98
C ASP A 57 2.66 -36.48 31.87
N ARG A 58 2.24 -35.35 31.45
CA ARG A 58 2.39 -34.08 32.14
C ARG A 58 1.39 -33.91 33.28
N PRO A 59 1.80 -33.56 34.54
CA PRO A 59 0.86 -33.17 35.60
C PRO A 59 0.17 -31.83 35.19
N GLY A 60 -1.10 -31.89 34.84
CA GLY A 60 -1.87 -30.73 34.44
C GLY A 60 -2.61 -30.89 33.09
N GLY A 61 -2.52 -32.07 32.49
CA GLY A 61 -3.17 -32.38 31.21
C GLY A 61 -2.39 -31.84 30.00
N SER A 62 -2.50 -32.56 28.88
CA SER A 62 -1.99 -32.02 27.61
C SER A 62 -2.71 -30.70 27.32
N PRO A 63 -2.01 -29.62 26.94
CA PRO A 63 -2.64 -28.37 26.53
C PRO A 63 -3.59 -28.55 25.34
N TRP A 64 -3.58 -29.73 24.73
CA TRP A 64 -4.27 -30.14 23.52
C TRP A 64 -5.37 -31.17 23.75
N GLY A 65 -5.70 -31.49 25.03
CA GLY A 65 -6.77 -32.40 25.40
C GLY A 65 -8.14 -31.86 24.98
N ALA A 66 -8.86 -32.64 24.17
CA ALA A 66 -10.29 -32.61 23.85
C ALA A 66 -10.92 -31.34 23.23
N GLY A 67 -10.16 -30.30 22.89
CA GLY A 67 -10.70 -29.05 22.34
C GLY A 67 -9.72 -28.34 21.38
N GLY A 68 -8.71 -29.03 20.88
CA GLY A 68 -7.68 -28.43 20.02
C GLY A 68 -8.24 -27.83 18.74
N PHE A 69 -7.78 -26.65 18.40
CA PHE A 69 -7.83 -25.93 17.09
C PHE A 69 -9.11 -26.12 16.22
N GLN A 70 -10.30 -26.30 16.78
CA GLN A 70 -11.51 -26.21 15.99
C GLN A 70 -11.83 -24.72 15.71
N GLY A 71 -11.48 -24.26 14.52
CA GLY A 71 -11.96 -22.99 13.98
C GLY A 71 -10.92 -21.93 13.62
N VAL A 72 -9.63 -22.21 13.68
CA VAL A 72 -8.61 -21.24 13.22
C VAL A 72 -7.98 -21.73 11.92
N ASN A 73 -8.46 -21.23 10.79
CA ASN A 73 -7.79 -21.39 9.50
C ASN A 73 -6.55 -20.49 9.49
N ILE A 74 -5.38 -21.05 9.77
CA ILE A 74 -4.11 -20.36 9.67
C ILE A 74 -3.52 -20.63 8.29
N SER A 75 -3.39 -19.59 7.49
CA SER A 75 -2.72 -19.67 6.19
C SER A 75 -1.23 -19.98 6.37
N ILE A 76 -0.67 -20.77 5.46
CA ILE A 76 0.78 -21.12 5.47
C ILE A 76 1.66 -19.88 5.41
N ASP A 77 1.26 -18.82 4.70
CA ASP A 77 2.00 -17.56 4.61
C ASP A 77 2.05 -16.85 5.97
N ASP A 78 1.01 -16.92 6.78
CA ASP A 78 1.00 -16.38 8.14
C ASP A 78 1.88 -17.21 9.09
N LEU A 79 2.01 -18.51 8.84
CA LEU A 79 2.85 -19.42 9.59
C LEU A 79 4.34 -19.20 9.30
N PHE A 80 4.71 -18.85 8.06
CA PHE A 80 6.10 -18.60 7.64
C PHE A 80 6.51 -17.12 7.68
N GLY A 81 5.54 -16.19 7.73
CA GLY A 81 5.77 -14.75 7.74
C GLY A 81 6.07 -14.12 9.11
N GLY A 82 6.35 -14.89 10.14
CA GLY A 82 6.61 -14.38 11.50
C GLY A 82 5.37 -14.19 12.38
N GLY A 83 4.17 -14.50 11.88
CA GLY A 83 2.91 -14.40 12.63
C GLY A 83 2.72 -15.48 13.69
N PHE A 84 3.35 -16.64 13.52
CA PHE A 84 3.22 -17.77 14.44
C PHE A 84 3.71 -17.43 15.88
N GLU A 85 4.81 -16.72 16.00
CA GLU A 85 5.36 -16.34 17.31
C GLU A 85 4.43 -15.38 18.06
N SER A 86 3.68 -14.54 17.35
CA SER A 86 2.69 -13.62 17.92
C SER A 86 1.39 -14.34 18.32
N ILE A 87 0.95 -15.32 17.56
CA ILE A 87 -0.25 -16.12 17.85
C ILE A 87 0.04 -17.10 18.99
N PHE A 88 1.22 -17.73 18.96
CA PHE A 88 1.67 -18.64 19.99
C PHE A 88 1.89 -17.94 21.34
N SER A 89 2.52 -16.76 21.34
CA SER A 89 2.68 -15.95 22.56
C SER A 89 1.34 -15.44 23.13
N SER A 90 0.36 -15.24 22.28
CA SER A 90 -1.01 -14.85 22.68
C SER A 90 -1.80 -16.02 23.30
N LEU A 91 -1.55 -17.24 22.82
CA LEU A 91 -2.30 -18.44 23.26
C LEU A 91 -1.65 -19.16 24.46
N PHE A 92 -0.33 -19.14 24.55
CA PHE A 92 0.45 -19.87 25.54
C PHE A 92 1.28 -19.00 26.49
N GLY A 93 1.53 -17.75 26.12
CA GLY A 93 2.20 -16.80 26.98
C GLY A 93 1.24 -16.17 27.97
N GLY A 94 0.93 -16.79 29.07
CA GLY A 94 0.08 -16.29 30.16
C GLY A 94 0.58 -15.02 30.86
N GLY A 95 1.44 -14.23 30.23
CA GLY A 95 1.83 -12.88 30.62
C GLY A 95 1.44 -11.94 29.49
N THR A 96 0.36 -11.19 29.66
CA THR A 96 0.06 -10.00 28.86
C THR A 96 1.23 -9.02 29.03
N ARG A 97 2.32 -9.20 28.25
CA ARG A 97 3.24 -8.11 28.00
C ARG A 97 2.41 -7.03 27.35
N GLN A 98 2.14 -5.98 28.09
CA GLN A 98 1.52 -4.76 27.56
C GLN A 98 2.30 -4.39 26.30
N ARG A 99 1.71 -4.61 25.12
CA ARG A 99 2.32 -4.11 23.88
C ARG A 99 2.53 -2.62 24.10
N PRO A 100 3.75 -2.10 23.94
CA PRO A 100 3.99 -0.69 24.09
C PRO A 100 2.98 0.02 23.20
N SER A 101 2.17 0.92 23.78
CA SER A 101 1.17 1.66 23.04
C SER A 101 1.87 2.43 21.94
N ARG A 102 1.46 2.19 20.70
CA ARG A 102 1.97 2.93 19.56
C ARG A 102 1.06 4.13 19.31
N GLY A 103 1.64 5.24 18.91
CA GLY A 103 0.89 6.40 18.43
C GLY A 103 0.09 6.07 17.16
N ALA A 104 -0.93 6.87 16.87
CA ALA A 104 -1.74 6.70 15.67
C ALA A 104 -0.91 7.00 14.40
N ASP A 105 -1.20 6.25 13.36
CA ASP A 105 -0.66 6.53 12.03
C ASP A 105 -1.51 7.65 11.40
N LEU A 106 -0.86 8.55 10.64
CA LEU A 106 -1.50 9.65 9.94
C LEU A 106 -1.47 9.38 8.43
N LEU A 107 -2.53 9.80 7.73
CA LEU A 107 -2.61 9.79 6.28
C LEU A 107 -2.92 11.20 5.80
N ILE A 108 -2.06 11.71 4.90
CA ILE A 108 -2.19 13.05 4.30
C ILE A 108 -2.10 12.89 2.80
N ARG A 109 -2.89 13.66 2.06
CA ARG A 109 -2.77 13.79 0.61
C ARG A 109 -1.86 14.96 0.29
N HIS A 110 -0.99 14.75 -0.67
CA HIS A 110 -0.07 15.77 -1.17
C HIS A 110 -0.11 15.77 -2.70
N VAL A 111 -0.40 16.94 -3.25
CA VAL A 111 -0.52 17.15 -4.70
C VAL A 111 0.85 17.54 -5.24
N VAL A 112 1.30 16.86 -6.28
CA VAL A 112 2.55 17.17 -6.98
C VAL A 112 2.26 17.48 -8.44
N SER A 113 3.03 18.40 -9.03
CA SER A 113 2.90 18.70 -10.44
C SER A 113 3.29 17.48 -11.29
N PHE A 114 2.76 17.40 -12.50
CA PHE A 114 3.14 16.34 -13.45
C PHE A 114 4.64 16.34 -13.76
N GLN A 115 5.25 17.54 -13.81
CA GLN A 115 6.68 17.71 -14.05
C GLN A 115 7.51 17.19 -12.87
N ASP A 116 7.09 17.44 -11.63
CA ASP A 116 7.75 16.92 -10.43
C ASP A 116 7.63 15.42 -10.33
N ALA A 117 6.45 14.86 -10.69
CA ALA A 117 6.26 13.42 -10.78
C ALA A 117 7.15 12.78 -11.87
N PHE A 118 7.44 13.51 -12.96
CA PHE A 118 8.33 13.03 -14.03
C PHE A 118 9.80 13.04 -13.62
N ASN A 119 10.25 14.10 -12.93
CA ASN A 119 11.67 14.31 -12.57
C ASN A 119 12.03 13.72 -11.20
N GLY A 120 11.04 13.59 -10.31
CA GLY A 120 11.26 13.44 -8.89
C GLY A 120 11.57 14.77 -8.21
N VAL A 121 11.15 14.93 -6.97
CA VAL A 121 11.35 16.16 -6.20
C VAL A 121 11.53 15.84 -4.73
N ASP A 122 12.38 16.64 -4.06
CA ASP A 122 12.43 16.68 -2.59
C ASP A 122 11.53 17.81 -2.12
N ASP A 123 10.57 17.50 -1.24
CA ASP A 123 9.57 18.45 -0.79
C ASP A 123 9.47 18.46 0.73
N GLU A 124 8.82 19.48 1.27
CA GLU A 124 8.63 19.69 2.71
C GLU A 124 7.15 19.98 2.99
N LEU A 125 6.59 19.26 3.95
CA LEU A 125 5.20 19.41 4.36
C LEU A 125 5.14 19.85 5.82
N GLU A 126 4.33 20.86 6.13
CA GLU A 126 4.01 21.27 7.49
C GLU A 126 2.68 20.64 7.91
N ILE A 127 2.72 19.85 8.98
CA ILE A 127 1.57 19.12 9.51
C ILE A 127 1.35 19.41 10.97
N GLU A 128 0.11 19.43 11.41
CA GLU A 128 -0.22 19.46 12.83
C GLU A 128 -0.34 18.04 13.36
N VAL A 129 0.46 17.71 14.37
CA VAL A 129 0.54 16.36 14.92
C VAL A 129 0.49 16.42 16.44
N LEU A 130 -0.22 15.49 17.06
CA LEU A 130 -0.18 15.29 18.50
C LEU A 130 1.20 14.75 18.90
N ASN A 131 2.07 15.68 19.28
CA ASN A 131 3.39 15.37 19.81
C ASN A 131 3.41 15.35 21.33
N ARG A 132 4.49 14.82 21.89
CA ARG A 132 4.75 14.86 23.33
C ARG A 132 4.72 16.32 23.81
N CYS A 133 3.92 16.61 24.80
CA CYS A 133 3.78 17.95 25.32
C CYS A 133 5.10 18.41 25.97
N GLU A 134 5.68 19.48 25.45
CA GLU A 134 6.95 20.03 25.94
C GLU A 134 6.83 20.60 27.36
N SER A 135 5.67 21.18 27.71
CA SER A 135 5.47 21.80 29.02
C SER A 135 5.47 20.81 30.19
N CYS A 136 5.08 19.56 29.97
CA CYS A 136 5.05 18.52 30.99
C CYS A 136 5.88 17.29 30.64
N ASP A 137 6.63 17.34 29.56
CA ASP A 137 7.46 16.25 29.05
C ASP A 137 6.68 14.92 28.95
N GLY A 138 5.42 15.01 28.47
CA GLY A 138 4.56 13.86 28.27
C GLY A 138 3.95 13.24 29.54
N THR A 139 4.16 13.82 30.71
CA THR A 139 3.60 13.30 31.97
C THR A 139 2.11 13.58 32.10
N GLY A 140 1.62 14.64 31.47
CA GLY A 140 0.26 15.15 31.61
C GLY A 140 0.06 15.98 32.86
N SER A 141 1.05 16.09 33.75
CA SER A 141 0.95 16.82 35.03
C SER A 141 1.79 18.10 34.99
N GLN A 142 1.36 19.12 35.74
CA GLN A 142 2.15 20.34 35.93
C GLN A 142 3.41 20.08 36.74
N THR A 143 3.37 19.12 37.65
CA THR A 143 4.49 18.76 38.52
C THR A 143 4.79 17.26 38.40
N PRO A 144 6.06 16.82 38.48
CA PRO A 144 6.42 15.40 38.39
C PRO A 144 5.70 14.54 39.44
N GLU A 145 5.45 15.10 40.62
CA GLU A 145 4.81 14.42 41.77
C GLU A 145 3.27 14.30 41.60
N GLY A 146 2.69 15.03 40.65
CA GLY A 146 1.26 15.01 40.38
C GLY A 146 0.75 13.76 39.65
N VAL A 147 1.62 12.85 39.27
CA VAL A 147 1.27 11.56 38.64
C VAL A 147 1.36 10.46 39.68
N ARG A 148 0.24 9.80 39.98
CA ARG A 148 0.19 8.68 40.92
C ARG A 148 -0.27 7.41 40.23
N VAL A 149 0.25 6.28 40.67
CA VAL A 149 -0.25 4.96 40.25
C VAL A 149 -1.72 4.84 40.66
N CYS A 150 -2.57 4.35 39.77
CA CYS A 150 -3.98 4.15 40.07
C CYS A 150 -4.12 3.02 41.11
N PRO A 151 -4.67 3.32 42.32
CA PRO A 151 -4.80 2.31 43.37
C PRO A 151 -5.84 1.22 43.04
N THR A 152 -6.77 1.50 42.13
CA THR A 152 -7.82 0.55 41.76
C THR A 152 -7.33 -0.58 40.87
N CYS A 153 -6.32 -0.34 40.06
CA CYS A 153 -5.77 -1.34 39.11
C CYS A 153 -4.28 -1.58 39.31
N ASP A 154 -3.66 -1.01 40.35
CA ASP A 154 -2.23 -1.10 40.66
C ASP A 154 -1.34 -0.80 39.42
N GLY A 155 -1.70 0.23 38.66
CA GLY A 155 -0.96 0.64 37.46
C GLY A 155 -1.25 -0.18 36.20
N ARG A 156 -2.05 -1.23 36.25
CA ARG A 156 -2.31 -2.12 35.12
C ARG A 156 -3.21 -1.50 34.06
N GLY A 157 -4.00 -0.47 34.41
CA GLY A 157 -4.97 0.14 33.52
C GLY A 157 -6.23 -0.69 33.28
N ARG A 158 -6.23 -1.96 33.63
CA ARG A 158 -7.33 -2.91 33.42
C ARG A 158 -7.68 -3.68 34.68
N LEU A 159 -8.94 -4.04 34.81
CA LEU A 159 -9.48 -4.88 35.87
C LEU A 159 -10.02 -6.16 35.25
N THR A 160 -9.58 -7.29 35.82
CA THR A 160 -10.08 -8.59 35.42
C THR A 160 -11.13 -9.05 36.42
N ARG A 161 -12.33 -9.37 35.94
CA ARG A 161 -13.42 -9.93 36.72
C ARG A 161 -13.76 -11.30 36.20
N ILE A 162 -14.10 -12.20 37.12
CA ILE A 162 -14.63 -13.51 36.81
C ILE A 162 -16.13 -13.38 36.85
N GLU A 163 -16.81 -13.50 35.72
CA GLU A 163 -18.24 -13.54 35.60
C GLU A 163 -18.70 -15.01 35.49
N ARG A 164 -19.70 -15.38 36.28
CA ARG A 164 -20.30 -16.72 36.23
C ARG A 164 -21.57 -16.63 35.40
N ILE A 165 -21.60 -17.35 34.30
CA ILE A 165 -22.79 -17.50 33.47
C ILE A 165 -23.24 -18.97 33.56
N GLY A 166 -24.15 -19.28 34.52
CA GLY A 166 -24.50 -20.64 34.81
C GLY A 166 -23.35 -21.48 35.36
N PRO A 167 -23.05 -22.67 34.80
CA PRO A 167 -21.91 -23.51 35.25
C PRO A 167 -20.54 -23.01 34.72
N PHE A 168 -20.53 -22.03 33.84
CA PHE A 168 -19.29 -21.53 33.22
C PHE A 168 -18.76 -20.30 33.94
N GLN A 169 -17.43 -20.24 34.11
CA GLN A 169 -16.72 -19.08 34.61
C GLN A 169 -15.97 -18.43 33.41
N GLN A 170 -16.31 -17.17 33.12
CA GLN A 170 -15.65 -16.39 32.10
C GLN A 170 -14.83 -15.28 32.74
N GLN A 171 -13.59 -15.15 32.33
CA GLN A 171 -12.71 -14.07 32.74
C GLN A 171 -12.90 -12.88 31.80
N VAL A 172 -13.49 -11.79 32.28
CA VAL A 172 -13.72 -10.56 31.50
C VAL A 172 -12.73 -9.50 31.95
N THR A 173 -11.98 -8.96 31.01
CA THR A 173 -11.04 -7.86 31.23
C THR A 173 -11.66 -6.56 30.74
N GLN A 174 -11.77 -5.58 31.64
CA GLN A 174 -12.34 -4.25 31.35
C GLN A 174 -11.31 -3.17 31.69
N ASP A 175 -11.37 -2.05 30.96
CA ASP A 175 -10.54 -0.92 31.30
C ASP A 175 -10.93 -0.35 32.68
N CYS A 176 -9.93 0.05 33.45
CA CYS A 176 -10.16 0.59 34.80
C CYS A 176 -10.87 1.93 34.73
N ARG A 177 -12.10 1.98 35.22
CA ARG A 177 -12.91 3.21 35.22
C ARG A 177 -12.30 4.38 35.99
N ALA A 178 -11.49 4.09 37.01
CA ALA A 178 -10.88 5.12 37.85
C ALA A 178 -9.78 5.90 37.13
N CYS A 179 -9.06 5.27 36.18
CA CYS A 179 -7.99 5.88 35.42
C CYS A 179 -8.24 5.89 33.89
N GLY A 180 -9.42 5.47 33.43
CA GLY A 180 -9.74 5.43 32.00
C GLY A 180 -8.85 4.49 31.16
N GLY A 181 -8.18 3.52 31.79
CA GLY A 181 -7.26 2.62 31.11
C GLY A 181 -5.77 3.01 31.21
N ASP A 182 -5.45 4.22 31.69
CA ASP A 182 -4.07 4.73 31.70
C ASP A 182 -3.16 4.13 32.80
N GLY A 183 -3.75 3.49 33.80
CA GLY A 183 -3.02 2.93 34.96
C GLY A 183 -2.50 3.99 35.95
N ARG A 184 -2.65 5.26 35.66
CA ARG A 184 -2.19 6.40 36.47
C ARG A 184 -3.29 7.46 36.63
N ILE A 185 -3.24 8.21 37.70
CA ILE A 185 -4.15 9.32 37.99
C ILE A 185 -3.35 10.61 38.05
N ILE A 186 -3.79 11.62 37.33
CA ILE A 186 -3.14 12.94 37.28
C ILE A 186 -3.91 13.86 38.24
N GLN A 187 -3.24 14.33 39.29
CA GLN A 187 -3.86 15.23 40.29
C GLN A 187 -3.88 16.68 39.82
N ASN A 188 -2.80 17.15 39.18
CA ASN A 188 -2.64 18.51 38.68
C ASN A 188 -2.42 18.47 37.16
N PRO A 189 -3.49 18.49 36.35
CA PRO A 189 -3.34 18.41 34.90
C PRO A 189 -2.55 19.56 34.33
N CYS A 190 -1.66 19.29 33.39
CA CYS A 190 -0.88 20.27 32.67
C CYS A 190 -1.81 21.23 31.90
N LYS A 191 -1.58 22.55 32.01
CA LYS A 191 -2.41 23.56 31.38
C LYS A 191 -2.38 23.50 29.84
N THR A 192 -1.25 23.08 29.26
CA THR A 192 -1.06 23.03 27.82
C THR A 192 -1.78 21.83 27.18
N CYS A 193 -1.73 20.66 27.81
CA CYS A 193 -2.30 19.42 27.23
C CYS A 193 -3.50 18.89 28.03
N ALA A 194 -4.01 19.62 29.02
CA ALA A 194 -5.16 19.25 29.85
C ALA A 194 -5.09 17.83 30.46
N GLY A 195 -3.88 17.32 30.70
CA GLY A 195 -3.68 15.99 31.26
C GLY A 195 -3.35 14.90 30.21
N GLU A 196 -3.48 15.15 28.94
CA GLU A 196 -3.24 14.14 27.90
C GLU A 196 -1.76 13.74 27.74
N GLY A 197 -0.82 14.59 28.15
CA GLY A 197 0.60 14.41 27.93
C GLY A 197 1.05 14.65 26.49
N ARG A 198 0.10 15.02 25.60
CA ARG A 198 0.33 15.32 24.18
C ARG A 198 -0.34 16.64 23.84
N ALA A 199 0.25 17.40 22.93
CA ALA A 199 -0.32 18.65 22.42
C ALA A 199 -0.14 18.69 20.90
N GLU A 200 -1.06 19.33 20.22
CA GLU A 200 -0.91 19.64 18.80
C GLU A 200 0.25 20.60 18.61
N GLN A 201 1.14 20.24 17.71
CA GLN A 201 2.33 21.03 17.37
C GLN A 201 2.58 20.96 15.88
N PRO A 202 2.93 22.09 15.24
CA PRO A 202 3.35 22.08 13.85
C PRO A 202 4.69 21.35 13.72
N LYS A 203 4.76 20.44 12.76
CA LYS A 203 5.95 19.65 12.44
C LYS A 203 6.26 19.74 10.96
N LYS A 204 7.47 20.17 10.64
CA LYS A 204 7.96 20.15 9.26
C LYS A 204 8.58 18.78 8.96
N VAL A 205 8.14 18.18 7.89
CA VAL A 205 8.56 16.84 7.45
C VAL A 205 9.06 16.90 6.04
N LYS A 206 10.32 16.55 5.85
CA LYS A 206 10.95 16.45 4.52
C LYS A 206 10.79 15.05 3.98
N PHE A 207 10.48 14.95 2.72
CA PHE A 207 10.33 13.67 2.03
C PHE A 207 10.75 13.80 0.57
N SER A 208 11.09 12.67 -0.04
CA SER A 208 11.47 12.61 -1.45
C SER A 208 10.40 11.88 -2.23
N VAL A 209 9.94 12.50 -3.31
CA VAL A 209 9.03 11.92 -4.28
C VAL A 209 9.88 11.32 -5.40
N PRO A 210 9.90 10.00 -5.58
CA PRO A 210 10.70 9.37 -6.62
C PRO A 210 10.15 9.69 -8.01
N ALA A 211 11.06 9.84 -8.97
CA ALA A 211 10.68 10.04 -10.36
C ALA A 211 9.85 8.86 -10.90
N GLY A 212 8.82 9.18 -11.67
CA GLY A 212 7.90 8.20 -12.22
C GLY A 212 6.82 7.69 -11.25
N ILE A 213 6.64 8.35 -10.11
CA ILE A 213 5.65 7.96 -9.11
C ILE A 213 4.24 7.96 -9.70
N ASP A 214 3.43 6.96 -9.32
CA ASP A 214 2.03 6.86 -9.71
C ASP A 214 1.13 7.64 -8.73
N SER A 215 0.07 8.26 -9.26
CA SER A 215 -0.98 8.86 -8.44
C SER A 215 -1.62 7.78 -7.55
N GLY A 216 -1.94 8.12 -6.30
CA GLY A 216 -2.41 7.17 -5.29
C GLY A 216 -1.30 6.39 -4.58
N THR A 217 -0.03 6.58 -4.94
CA THR A 217 1.09 5.94 -4.24
C THR A 217 1.26 6.54 -2.84
N ARG A 218 1.48 5.66 -1.85
CA ARG A 218 1.67 6.06 -0.46
C ARG A 218 3.12 5.95 -0.05
N LEU A 219 3.71 7.09 0.28
CA LEU A 219 5.04 7.18 0.87
C LEU A 219 4.92 7.03 2.39
N ARG A 220 5.71 6.14 2.97
CA ARG A 220 5.70 5.88 4.42
C ARG A 220 6.90 6.52 5.08
N LEU A 221 6.64 7.42 6.01
CA LEU A 221 7.63 8.04 6.88
C LEU A 221 7.50 7.48 8.30
N SER A 222 8.44 6.63 8.69
CA SER A 222 8.39 5.93 9.98
C SER A 222 8.63 6.90 11.15
N GLY A 223 7.76 6.84 12.17
CA GLY A 223 7.91 7.67 13.38
C GLY A 223 7.51 9.13 13.21
N HIS A 224 6.82 9.49 12.12
CA HIS A 224 6.32 10.85 11.87
C HIS A 224 4.81 10.99 12.11
N GLY A 225 4.14 9.93 12.59
CA GLY A 225 2.76 10.00 13.05
C GLY A 225 2.64 10.54 14.47
N GLU A 226 1.47 10.38 15.09
CA GLU A 226 1.21 10.85 16.44
C GLU A 226 2.08 10.18 17.50
N SER A 227 2.39 10.90 18.55
CA SER A 227 3.02 10.34 19.74
C SER A 227 2.03 9.47 20.51
N PRO A 228 2.49 8.35 21.12
CA PRO A 228 1.63 7.53 21.96
C PRO A 228 1.26 8.25 23.27
N ARG A 229 0.12 7.88 23.87
CA ARG A 229 -0.25 8.38 25.20
C ARG A 229 0.72 7.94 26.29
N ASN A 230 1.29 6.76 26.17
CA ASN A 230 2.28 6.23 27.11
C ASN A 230 3.69 6.67 26.70
N GLN A 231 4.46 7.16 27.68
CA GLN A 231 5.81 7.69 27.47
C GLN A 231 6.79 6.65 26.85
N ASN A 232 6.54 5.35 27.08
CA ASN A 232 7.40 4.25 26.61
C ASN A 232 6.99 3.70 25.22
N GLY A 233 5.97 4.28 24.58
CA GLY A 233 5.51 3.85 23.26
C GLY A 233 6.31 4.51 22.12
N LYS A 234 6.17 3.94 20.91
CA LYS A 234 6.77 4.51 19.70
C LYS A 234 5.74 5.37 18.97
N PRO A 235 6.15 6.48 18.34
CA PRO A 235 5.26 7.25 17.47
C PRO A 235 4.69 6.39 16.34
N GLY A 236 3.55 6.80 15.81
CA GLY A 236 2.97 6.24 14.60
C GLY A 236 3.79 6.57 13.36
N ASN A 237 3.30 6.18 12.21
CA ASN A 237 3.88 6.56 10.92
C ASN A 237 3.05 7.66 10.28
N LEU A 238 3.69 8.44 9.41
CA LEU A 238 3.01 9.31 8.46
C LEU A 238 2.99 8.61 7.11
N TYR A 239 1.82 8.53 6.50
CA TYR A 239 1.63 8.11 5.13
C TYR A 239 1.25 9.34 4.31
N ILE A 240 2.01 9.61 3.26
CA ILE A 240 1.74 10.68 2.31
C ILE A 240 1.23 9.99 1.04
N GLU A 241 -0.04 10.19 0.73
CA GLU A 241 -0.67 9.74 -0.51
C GLU A 241 -0.43 10.81 -1.57
N ILE A 242 0.34 10.46 -2.58
CA ILE A 242 0.70 11.38 -3.66
C ILE A 242 -0.44 11.42 -4.68
N GLU A 243 -0.87 12.62 -5.00
CA GLU A 243 -1.83 12.90 -6.07
C GLU A 243 -1.10 13.72 -7.16
N VAL A 244 -1.03 13.18 -8.37
CA VAL A 244 -0.33 13.84 -9.49
C VAL A 244 -1.34 14.65 -10.27
N GLU A 245 -1.05 15.95 -10.47
CA GLU A 245 -1.86 16.83 -11.31
C GLU A 245 -1.91 16.34 -12.77
N GLU A 246 -3.05 16.57 -13.43
CA GLU A 246 -3.19 16.33 -14.86
C GLU A 246 -2.33 17.33 -15.66
N HIS A 247 -1.82 16.88 -16.80
CA HIS A 247 -1.07 17.73 -17.72
C HIS A 247 -1.94 18.11 -18.93
N ASP A 248 -1.82 19.34 -19.41
CA ASP A 248 -2.66 19.86 -20.50
C ASP A 248 -2.55 19.06 -21.82
N TRP A 249 -1.39 18.46 -22.08
CA TRP A 249 -1.10 17.81 -23.36
C TRP A 249 -0.76 16.33 -23.25
N PHE A 250 -0.27 15.90 -22.10
CA PHE A 250 0.16 14.52 -21.89
C PHE A 250 -0.77 13.79 -20.95
N GLU A 251 -1.23 12.66 -21.39
CA GLU A 251 -1.89 11.64 -20.58
C GLU A 251 -0.89 10.55 -20.22
N ARG A 252 -1.01 10.01 -19.04
CA ARG A 252 -0.13 8.94 -18.57
C ARG A 252 -0.77 7.57 -18.77
N ASP A 253 -0.04 6.64 -19.39
CA ASP A 253 -0.38 5.21 -19.44
C ASP A 253 0.79 4.37 -18.90
N GLY A 254 0.73 4.03 -17.62
CA GLY A 254 1.84 3.38 -16.92
C GLY A 254 3.10 4.24 -16.94
N SER A 255 4.14 3.82 -17.67
CA SER A 255 5.36 4.60 -17.87
C SER A 255 5.39 5.34 -19.21
N ASP A 256 4.42 5.11 -20.07
CA ASP A 256 4.30 5.80 -21.34
C ASP A 256 3.52 7.11 -21.20
N LEU A 257 3.79 8.04 -22.11
CA LEU A 257 3.11 9.32 -22.23
C LEU A 257 2.32 9.34 -23.53
N LEU A 258 1.03 9.58 -23.44
CA LEU A 258 0.15 9.71 -24.59
C LEU A 258 -0.07 11.20 -24.90
N MET A 259 -0.03 11.56 -26.16
CA MET A 259 -0.28 12.90 -26.64
C MET A 259 -1.09 12.87 -27.94
N ALA A 260 -2.09 13.74 -28.06
CA ALA A 260 -2.83 13.92 -29.30
C ALA A 260 -2.25 15.11 -30.07
N LEU A 261 -1.66 14.85 -31.24
CA LEU A 261 -1.07 15.88 -32.11
C LEU A 261 -2.03 16.20 -33.26
N PRO A 262 -2.59 17.43 -33.35
CA PRO A 262 -3.37 17.85 -34.49
C PRO A 262 -2.47 18.08 -35.70
N VAL A 263 -2.72 17.33 -36.79
CA VAL A 263 -1.90 17.36 -38.01
C VAL A 263 -2.79 17.69 -39.22
N SER A 264 -2.29 18.47 -40.14
CA SER A 264 -3.05 18.79 -41.37
C SER A 264 -3.13 17.58 -42.30
N TYR A 265 -4.14 17.54 -43.15
CA TYR A 265 -4.27 16.51 -44.19
C TYR A 265 -3.03 16.48 -45.09
N VAL A 266 -2.51 17.65 -45.45
CA VAL A 266 -1.33 17.77 -46.32
C VAL A 266 -0.09 17.13 -45.72
N ASP A 267 0.15 17.37 -44.41
CA ASP A 267 1.28 16.80 -43.68
C ASP A 267 1.15 15.29 -43.54
N LEU A 268 -0.06 14.75 -43.43
CA LEU A 268 -0.29 13.31 -43.41
C LEU A 268 0.01 12.65 -44.75
N VAL A 269 -0.36 13.34 -45.87
CA VAL A 269 -0.13 12.80 -47.19
C VAL A 269 1.34 12.91 -47.64
N LEU A 270 1.97 14.06 -47.40
CA LEU A 270 3.33 14.33 -47.85
C LEU A 270 4.40 13.88 -46.87
N GLY A 271 4.02 13.64 -45.64
CA GLY A 271 4.94 13.48 -44.51
C GLY A 271 5.40 14.83 -43.97
N ALA A 272 5.75 14.86 -42.69
CA ALA A 272 6.20 16.06 -42.02
C ALA A 272 7.12 15.71 -40.85
N SER A 273 7.90 16.70 -40.43
CA SER A 273 8.67 16.63 -39.17
C SER A 273 8.22 17.78 -38.29
N ILE A 274 7.60 17.47 -37.16
CA ILE A 274 7.01 18.43 -36.25
C ILE A 274 7.74 18.39 -34.92
N GLU A 275 8.16 19.54 -34.42
CA GLU A 275 8.72 19.65 -33.07
C GLU A 275 7.60 19.88 -32.05
N ILE A 276 7.58 19.09 -31.00
CA ILE A 276 6.67 19.23 -29.86
C ILE A 276 7.47 19.49 -28.58
N PRO A 277 6.94 20.30 -27.66
CA PRO A 277 7.56 20.46 -26.35
C PRO A 277 7.44 19.19 -25.53
N HIS A 278 8.48 18.84 -24.80
CA HIS A 278 8.50 17.71 -23.85
C HIS A 278 8.51 18.21 -22.41
N ILE A 279 8.11 17.37 -21.48
CA ILE A 279 8.00 17.67 -20.05
C ILE A 279 9.32 18.05 -19.42
N ASP A 280 10.44 17.51 -19.92
CA ASP A 280 11.81 17.84 -19.46
C ASP A 280 12.32 19.21 -19.94
N GLY A 281 11.50 19.97 -20.67
CA GLY A 281 11.85 21.26 -21.26
C GLY A 281 12.60 21.16 -22.59
N SER A 282 12.88 19.95 -23.09
CA SER A 282 13.45 19.74 -24.42
C SER A 282 12.37 19.72 -25.50
N ASN A 283 12.75 19.77 -26.76
CA ASN A 283 11.87 19.53 -27.90
C ASN A 283 12.05 18.10 -28.40
N LEU A 284 10.94 17.46 -28.74
CA LEU A 284 10.91 16.15 -29.38
C LEU A 284 10.51 16.33 -30.87
N THR A 285 11.23 15.67 -31.74
CA THR A 285 10.89 15.64 -33.17
C THR A 285 10.01 14.44 -33.46
N VAL A 286 8.79 14.70 -33.93
CA VAL A 286 7.83 13.70 -34.40
C VAL A 286 7.96 13.60 -35.92
N SER A 287 8.44 12.48 -36.42
CA SER A 287 8.55 12.23 -37.86
C SER A 287 7.30 11.52 -38.34
N ILE A 288 6.52 12.16 -39.19
CA ILE A 288 5.30 11.65 -39.80
C ILE A 288 5.65 11.15 -41.22
N ASN A 289 5.41 9.87 -41.47
CA ASN A 289 5.66 9.30 -42.78
C ASN A 289 4.62 9.75 -43.79
N ALA A 290 5.03 9.86 -45.06
CA ALA A 290 4.06 10.13 -46.15
C ALA A 290 3.03 9.01 -46.24
N GLY A 291 1.75 9.39 -46.33
CA GLY A 291 0.62 8.45 -46.36
C GLY A 291 0.16 7.94 -44.99
N SER A 292 0.63 8.54 -43.89
CA SER A 292 0.16 8.24 -42.52
C SER A 292 -1.36 8.50 -42.40
N LYS A 293 -2.03 7.63 -41.63
CA LYS A 293 -3.49 7.70 -41.46
C LYS A 293 -3.85 8.47 -40.18
N PRO A 294 -4.99 9.20 -40.21
CA PRO A 294 -5.57 9.72 -38.98
C PRO A 294 -5.83 8.58 -37.97
N GLY A 295 -5.44 8.77 -36.71
CA GLY A 295 -5.52 7.73 -35.68
C GLY A 295 -4.30 6.83 -35.57
N GLU A 296 -3.32 6.98 -36.45
CA GLU A 296 -2.02 6.31 -36.33
C GLU A 296 -1.21 6.87 -35.17
N THR A 297 -0.42 6.01 -34.50
CA THR A 297 0.41 6.41 -33.37
C THR A 297 1.88 6.36 -33.75
N VAL A 298 2.57 7.48 -33.56
CA VAL A 298 4.02 7.57 -33.70
C VAL A 298 4.66 7.39 -32.32
N THR A 299 5.57 6.42 -32.18
CA THR A 299 6.21 6.12 -30.89
C THR A 299 7.61 6.66 -30.85
N ILE A 300 7.93 7.44 -29.83
CA ILE A 300 9.28 7.96 -29.54
C ILE A 300 9.81 7.21 -28.33
N PRO A 301 10.74 6.27 -28.47
CA PRO A 301 11.19 5.41 -27.38
C PRO A 301 12.05 6.19 -26.37
N ASN A 302 12.04 5.71 -25.10
CA ASN A 302 12.86 6.23 -24.00
C ASN A 302 12.62 7.72 -23.66
N ARG A 303 11.44 8.25 -23.96
CA ARG A 303 11.05 9.64 -23.66
C ARG A 303 9.87 9.74 -22.69
N GLY A 304 9.31 8.61 -22.24
CA GLY A 304 8.29 8.56 -21.21
C GLY A 304 8.84 8.71 -19.79
N LEU A 305 8.00 8.35 -18.82
CA LEU A 305 8.34 8.32 -17.41
C LEU A 305 9.40 7.24 -17.12
N PRO A 306 10.26 7.43 -16.12
CA PRO A 306 11.15 6.37 -15.67
C PRO A 306 10.33 5.18 -15.11
N TYR A 307 10.84 3.98 -15.27
CA TYR A 307 10.20 2.79 -14.71
C TYR A 307 10.21 2.84 -13.18
N PRO A 308 9.08 2.54 -12.52
CA PRO A 308 8.99 2.58 -11.07
C PRO A 308 9.93 1.56 -10.41
N ARG A 309 10.26 1.79 -9.13
CA ARG A 309 11.08 0.91 -8.28
C ARG A 309 12.51 0.64 -8.77
N GLY A 310 13.14 1.62 -9.42
CA GLY A 310 14.53 1.51 -9.86
C GLY A 310 14.73 0.65 -11.11
N GLY A 311 13.70 0.38 -11.88
CA GLY A 311 13.80 -0.20 -13.22
C GLY A 311 14.71 0.66 -14.11
N ARG A 312 15.57 0.02 -14.91
CA ARG A 312 16.44 0.76 -15.85
C ARG A 312 15.65 1.14 -17.09
N GLY A 313 15.72 2.41 -17.48
CA GLY A 313 15.10 2.94 -18.68
C GLY A 313 13.84 3.78 -18.40
N ARG A 314 13.21 4.20 -19.48
CA ARG A 314 12.02 5.04 -19.51
C ARG A 314 11.02 4.44 -20.49
N GLY A 315 9.74 4.74 -20.31
CA GLY A 315 8.70 4.46 -21.28
C GLY A 315 8.87 5.26 -22.57
N ALA A 316 7.90 5.21 -23.44
CA ALA A 316 7.86 5.94 -24.69
C ALA A 316 6.93 7.16 -24.62
N VAL A 317 7.08 8.09 -25.54
CA VAL A 317 6.03 9.06 -25.89
C VAL A 317 5.29 8.53 -27.10
N MET A 318 3.99 8.34 -26.95
CA MET A 318 3.08 7.87 -27.98
C MET A 318 2.25 9.04 -28.49
N VAL A 319 2.49 9.43 -29.73
CA VAL A 319 1.84 10.58 -30.37
C VAL A 319 0.74 10.10 -31.31
N LEU A 320 -0.50 10.31 -30.93
CA LEU A 320 -1.68 9.99 -31.74
C LEU A 320 -1.92 11.10 -32.75
N LEU A 321 -1.84 10.79 -34.04
CA LEU A 321 -2.09 11.73 -35.11
C LEU A 321 -3.59 12.00 -35.27
N LYS A 322 -4.03 13.22 -34.93
CA LYS A 322 -5.41 13.66 -35.13
C LYS A 322 -5.51 14.58 -36.31
N LEU A 323 -6.43 14.31 -37.24
CA LEU A 323 -6.67 15.17 -38.38
C LEU A 323 -7.25 16.54 -37.94
N ALA A 324 -6.52 17.58 -38.22
CA ALA A 324 -6.93 18.96 -37.99
C ALA A 324 -7.55 19.52 -39.27
N MET A 325 -8.85 19.86 -39.21
CA MET A 325 -9.55 20.50 -40.33
C MET A 325 -9.49 22.02 -40.19
N PRO A 326 -9.09 22.75 -41.22
CA PRO A 326 -9.04 24.21 -41.18
C PRO A 326 -10.43 24.82 -41.07
N ASN A 327 -10.65 25.69 -40.11
CA ASN A 327 -11.95 26.35 -39.87
C ASN A 327 -12.31 27.36 -40.98
N LYS A 328 -11.32 27.98 -41.60
CA LYS A 328 -11.48 28.99 -42.66
C LYS A 328 -10.47 28.77 -43.78
N LEU A 329 -10.94 28.80 -45.01
CA LEU A 329 -10.10 28.71 -46.19
C LEU A 329 -10.27 29.98 -47.03
N SER A 330 -9.17 30.48 -47.61
CA SER A 330 -9.20 31.59 -48.57
C SER A 330 -9.92 31.18 -49.86
N ARG A 331 -10.37 32.16 -50.62
CA ARG A 331 -10.98 31.88 -51.94
C ARG A 331 -10.03 31.19 -52.91
N SER A 332 -8.74 31.57 -52.91
CA SER A 332 -7.71 30.93 -53.71
C SER A 332 -7.47 29.48 -53.30
N THR A 333 -7.33 29.19 -51.99
CA THR A 333 -7.13 27.83 -51.46
C THR A 333 -8.32 26.92 -51.80
N LYS A 334 -9.56 27.46 -51.70
CA LYS A 334 -10.76 26.71 -52.13
C LYS A 334 -10.75 26.35 -53.60
N LYS A 335 -10.27 27.28 -54.49
CA LYS A 335 -10.16 27.02 -55.92
C LYS A 335 -9.15 25.90 -56.19
N GLN A 336 -7.96 25.98 -55.60
CA GLN A 336 -6.90 24.96 -55.73
C GLN A 336 -7.35 23.58 -55.21
N LEU A 337 -8.04 23.52 -54.07
CA LEU A 337 -8.60 22.27 -53.54
C LEU A 337 -9.69 21.67 -54.46
N LYS A 338 -10.46 22.50 -55.19
CA LYS A 338 -11.41 22.00 -56.18
C LYS A 338 -10.72 21.40 -57.40
N GLU A 339 -9.64 21.99 -57.86
CA GLU A 339 -8.82 21.49 -58.97
C GLU A 339 -8.14 20.15 -58.62
N LEU A 340 -7.60 20.04 -57.38
CA LEU A 340 -7.01 18.81 -56.87
C LEU A 340 -8.03 17.71 -56.50
N LYS A 341 -9.31 18.05 -56.40
CA LYS A 341 -10.35 17.10 -55.97
C LYS A 341 -10.42 15.88 -56.87
N GLU A 342 -10.34 16.07 -58.19
CA GLU A 342 -10.45 14.98 -59.19
C GLU A 342 -9.26 14.01 -59.04
N ASP A 343 -8.04 14.53 -58.83
CA ASP A 343 -6.86 13.72 -58.63
C ASP A 343 -6.88 12.96 -57.29
N LEU A 344 -7.44 13.58 -56.24
CA LEU A 344 -7.53 12.99 -54.90
C LEU A 344 -8.65 11.95 -54.80
N VAL A 345 -9.73 12.09 -55.56
CA VAL A 345 -10.90 11.17 -55.55
C VAL A 345 -10.58 9.87 -56.30
N SER A 346 -9.66 9.92 -57.29
CA SER A 346 -9.28 8.71 -58.06
C SER A 346 -8.65 7.60 -57.19
N GLY A 347 -8.21 7.91 -55.97
CA GLY A 347 -7.74 6.92 -54.98
C GLY A 347 -8.78 6.42 -53.99
N ALA A 348 -10.02 6.91 -54.03
CA ALA A 348 -11.05 6.61 -53.01
C ALA A 348 -12.03 5.50 -53.43
N SER A 349 -11.55 4.44 -54.09
CA SER A 349 -12.36 3.27 -54.49
C SER A 349 -12.99 2.54 -53.28
N VAL A 350 -12.44 2.72 -52.07
CA VAL A 350 -12.90 2.04 -50.85
C VAL A 350 -14.38 2.38 -50.52
N THR A 351 -14.85 3.58 -50.81
CA THR A 351 -16.24 3.95 -50.54
C THR A 351 -17.21 3.29 -51.53
N ASP A 352 -16.80 3.16 -52.77
CA ASP A 352 -17.60 2.49 -53.80
C ASP A 352 -17.66 0.98 -53.56
N ASP A 353 -16.56 0.37 -53.12
CA ASP A 353 -16.50 -1.04 -52.72
C ASP A 353 -17.45 -1.31 -51.55
N ILE A 354 -17.42 -0.48 -50.51
CA ILE A 354 -18.31 -0.62 -49.33
C ILE A 354 -19.79 -0.44 -49.76
N ILE A 355 -20.08 0.51 -50.61
CA ILE A 355 -21.46 0.76 -51.10
C ILE A 355 -21.94 -0.41 -51.97
N SER A 356 -21.10 -0.98 -52.84
CA SER A 356 -21.41 -2.15 -53.63
C SER A 356 -21.68 -3.38 -52.78
N GLU A 357 -20.79 -3.63 -51.83
CA GLU A 357 -20.92 -4.75 -50.89
C GLU A 357 -22.19 -4.63 -50.01
N ALA A 358 -22.49 -3.41 -49.55
CA ALA A 358 -23.72 -3.15 -48.79
C ALA A 358 -25.00 -3.31 -49.62
N ARG A 359 -24.96 -3.03 -50.93
CA ARG A 359 -26.06 -3.29 -51.87
C ARG A 359 -26.25 -4.77 -52.08
N ASP A 360 -25.17 -5.52 -52.29
CA ASP A 360 -25.21 -6.95 -52.53
C ASP A 360 -25.75 -7.72 -51.33
N ARG A 361 -25.40 -7.30 -50.11
CA ARG A 361 -25.96 -7.85 -48.86
C ARG A 361 -27.44 -7.52 -48.61
N ARG A 362 -28.00 -6.48 -49.27
CA ARG A 362 -29.43 -6.17 -49.19
C ARG A 362 -30.25 -6.91 -50.20
N LEU A 363 -29.62 -7.49 -51.21
CA LEU A 363 -30.29 -8.22 -52.30
C LEU A 363 -30.19 -9.76 -52.11
N SER A 364 -29.43 -10.22 -51.13
CA SER A 364 -29.35 -11.59 -50.64
C SER A 364 -30.23 -11.77 -49.37
#